data_4d96a00c690aa61564c52217092ccc4e
#
_entry.id   4d96a00c690aa61564c52217092ccc4e
#
_cell.length_a   1.000
_cell.length_b   1.000
_cell.length_c   1.000
_cell.angle_alpha   90.00
_cell.angle_beta   90.00
_cell.angle_gamma   90.00
#
_symmetry.space_group_name_H-M   'P 1'
#
loop_
_entity.id
_entity.type
_entity.pdbx_description
1 polymer ?
#
loop_
_entity_poly.entity_id
_entity_poly.type
_entity_poly.pdbx_seq_one_letter_code
_entity_poly.pdbx_strand_id
1 'polypeptide(L)'
;MIGGIVLVIACIYVVRLFSLQVLNDDYKQHADGNAFLKKTQYPSRGLIYDRNGKLLVFNQPAYDVMMIVREVRPFDTLDFCRTVGITKEQFDKRMADMKNRRLNPGYSSYTPQTFMTQLSAQDYGRLQEKLYRFPGFFIQNRMLREYAYPVAANVLGNIREVSPGDIEKDSYYTRGDYTGDLGIERSYENILRGEKGVEILLRDAHGRVKGRYEDGRYDVAPVSGKNLNLSLDIELQAYGEKLMQNKIGAIVAIEPSTGEILAMVSSPTYDPSML
;
A
#
# COMPACT_ATOMS: atom_id res chain seq x y z
N MET A 1 -16.26 -15.21 62.66
CA MET A 1 -16.95 -15.44 61.39
C MET A 1 -16.68 -14.32 60.37
N ILE A 2 -16.86 -13.03 60.66
CA ILE A 2 -16.67 -11.90 59.75
C ILE A 2 -15.23 -11.84 59.19
N GLY A 3 -14.20 -12.03 60.02
CA GLY A 3 -12.79 -12.03 59.59
C GLY A 3 -12.45 -13.13 58.57
N GLY A 4 -13.07 -14.30 58.65
CA GLY A 4 -12.88 -15.38 57.67
C GLY A 4 -13.48 -15.04 56.32
N ILE A 5 -14.65 -14.37 56.28
CA ILE A 5 -15.29 -13.95 55.07
C ILE A 5 -14.44 -12.86 54.38
N VAL A 6 -13.92 -11.90 55.12
CA VAL A 6 -13.05 -10.84 54.54
C VAL A 6 -11.78 -11.44 53.97
N LEU A 7 -11.16 -12.42 54.64
CA LEU A 7 -9.96 -13.08 54.12
C LEU A 7 -10.22 -13.87 52.84
N VAL A 8 -11.35 -14.58 52.73
CA VAL A 8 -11.76 -15.29 51.51
C VAL A 8 -11.97 -14.30 50.33
N ILE A 9 -12.68 -13.19 50.60
CA ILE A 9 -12.88 -12.16 49.59
C ILE A 9 -11.53 -11.57 49.12
N ALA A 10 -10.62 -11.26 50.04
CA ALA A 10 -9.29 -10.77 49.70
C ALA A 10 -8.49 -11.77 48.86
N CYS A 11 -8.54 -13.06 49.18
CA CYS A 11 -7.88 -14.10 48.39
C CYS A 11 -8.47 -14.20 46.95
N ILE A 12 -9.80 -14.09 46.84
CA ILE A 12 -10.44 -14.09 45.51
C ILE A 12 -9.98 -12.88 44.69
N TYR A 13 -9.90 -11.70 45.27
CA TYR A 13 -9.40 -10.51 44.61
C TYR A 13 -7.93 -10.65 44.17
N VAL A 14 -7.07 -11.17 45.04
CA VAL A 14 -5.64 -11.40 44.72
C VAL A 14 -5.49 -12.40 43.57
N VAL A 15 -6.20 -13.51 43.61
CA VAL A 15 -6.20 -14.51 42.51
C VAL A 15 -6.72 -13.90 41.21
N ARG A 16 -7.78 -13.11 41.29
CA ARG A 16 -8.36 -12.47 40.10
C ARG A 16 -7.43 -11.38 39.52
N LEU A 17 -6.79 -10.58 40.36
CA LEU A 17 -5.78 -9.60 39.93
C LEU A 17 -4.57 -10.29 39.33
N PHE A 18 -4.08 -11.35 39.91
CA PHE A 18 -2.98 -12.15 39.36
C PHE A 18 -3.35 -12.73 38.00
N SER A 19 -4.55 -13.31 37.87
CA SER A 19 -5.05 -13.83 36.58
C SER A 19 -5.14 -12.74 35.51
N LEU A 20 -5.62 -11.55 35.84
CA LEU A 20 -5.77 -10.44 34.92
C LEU A 20 -4.44 -9.77 34.55
N GLN A 21 -3.47 -9.72 35.48
CA GLN A 21 -2.21 -9.00 35.23
C GLN A 21 -1.09 -9.88 34.69
N VAL A 22 -1.10 -11.18 35.00
CA VAL A 22 0.00 -12.10 34.69
C VAL A 22 -0.38 -13.15 33.67
N LEU A 23 -1.63 -13.64 33.68
CA LEU A 23 -2.06 -14.74 32.80
C LEU A 23 -2.83 -14.25 31.56
N ASN A 24 -3.25 -12.99 31.53
CA ASN A 24 -4.02 -12.48 30.40
C ASN A 24 -3.19 -11.52 29.58
N ASP A 25 -2.59 -12.04 28.48
CA ASP A 25 -1.78 -11.27 27.53
C ASP A 25 -2.60 -10.26 26.70
N ASP A 26 -3.94 -10.40 26.64
CA ASP A 26 -4.80 -9.50 25.88
C ASP A 26 -4.74 -8.07 26.39
N TYR A 27 -4.72 -7.90 27.72
CA TYR A 27 -4.60 -6.56 28.33
C TYR A 27 -3.23 -5.92 28.09
N LYS A 28 -2.18 -6.73 28.03
CA LYS A 28 -0.84 -6.26 27.70
C LYS A 28 -0.75 -5.85 26.23
N GLN A 29 -1.33 -6.65 25.32
CA GLN A 29 -1.43 -6.29 23.91
C GLN A 29 -2.25 -5.02 23.67
N HIS A 30 -3.35 -4.82 24.41
CA HIS A 30 -4.15 -3.59 24.34
C HIS A 30 -3.41 -2.38 24.91
N ALA A 31 -2.67 -2.54 26.00
CA ALA A 31 -1.84 -1.47 26.58
C ALA A 31 -0.70 -1.09 25.61
N ASP A 32 -0.03 -2.07 25.04
CA ASP A 32 1.03 -1.87 24.04
C ASP A 32 0.46 -1.27 22.74
N GLY A 33 -0.71 -1.71 22.30
CA GLY A 33 -1.41 -1.14 21.13
C GLY A 33 -1.86 0.31 21.30
N ASN A 34 -2.11 0.76 22.54
CA ASN A 34 -2.43 2.15 22.83
C ASN A 34 -1.18 3.03 22.97
N ALA A 35 -0.06 2.48 23.44
CA ALA A 35 1.19 3.20 23.63
C ALA A 35 2.05 3.24 22.35
N PHE A 36 1.94 2.23 21.50
CA PHE A 36 2.75 2.08 20.31
C PHE A 36 1.90 2.14 19.03
N LEU A 37 2.35 2.93 18.06
CA LEU A 37 1.87 2.90 16.68
C LEU A 37 2.88 2.15 15.82
N LYS A 38 2.52 0.97 15.36
CA LYS A 38 3.29 0.25 14.34
C LYS A 38 2.91 0.81 12.97
N LYS A 39 3.83 1.53 12.34
CA LYS A 39 3.68 2.09 11.00
C LYS A 39 4.39 1.18 10.01
N THR A 40 3.64 0.56 9.11
CA THR A 40 4.21 -0.26 8.04
C THR A 40 5.00 0.62 7.08
N GLN A 41 6.24 0.23 6.80
CA GLN A 41 7.07 0.81 5.76
C GLN A 41 7.06 -0.11 4.54
N TYR A 42 6.62 0.43 3.40
CA TYR A 42 6.50 -0.34 2.18
C TYR A 42 7.85 -0.39 1.45
N PRO A 43 8.28 -1.59 1.01
CA PRO A 43 9.46 -1.74 0.18
C PRO A 43 9.20 -1.21 -1.23
N SER A 44 10.27 -0.82 -1.92
CA SER A 44 10.21 -0.60 -3.36
C SER A 44 10.10 -1.94 -4.07
N ARG A 45 9.15 -2.06 -5.00
CA ARG A 45 8.99 -3.25 -5.83
C ARG A 45 10.16 -3.38 -6.81
N GLY A 46 10.63 -4.59 -7.10
CA GLY A 46 11.74 -4.84 -8.03
C GLY A 46 11.47 -4.28 -9.42
N LEU A 47 12.50 -3.84 -10.12
CA LEU A 47 12.44 -3.34 -11.49
C LEU A 47 12.48 -4.52 -12.48
N ILE A 48 11.94 -4.33 -13.68
CA ILE A 48 11.97 -5.35 -14.73
C ILE A 48 12.72 -4.80 -15.94
N TYR A 49 13.70 -5.55 -16.40
CA TYR A 49 14.55 -5.22 -17.54
C TYR A 49 14.38 -6.26 -18.65
N ASP A 50 14.61 -5.85 -19.90
CA ASP A 50 14.75 -6.77 -21.01
C ASP A 50 16.14 -7.48 -21.04
N ARG A 51 16.37 -8.36 -22.01
CA ARG A 51 17.65 -9.07 -22.18
C ARG A 51 18.83 -8.13 -22.44
N ASN A 52 18.61 -6.95 -22.97
CA ASN A 52 19.60 -5.93 -23.31
C ASN A 52 19.83 -4.92 -22.16
N GLY A 53 19.17 -5.11 -21.03
CA GLY A 53 19.23 -4.19 -19.88
C GLY A 53 18.36 -2.94 -20.04
N LYS A 54 17.43 -2.92 -21.01
CA LYS A 54 16.47 -1.81 -21.12
C LYS A 54 15.40 -1.92 -20.04
N LEU A 55 15.14 -0.82 -19.35
CA LEU A 55 14.14 -0.75 -18.30
C LEU A 55 12.73 -0.85 -18.91
N LEU A 56 11.97 -1.88 -18.52
CA LEU A 56 10.61 -2.13 -19.00
C LEU A 56 9.58 -1.62 -18.03
N VAL A 57 9.75 -1.95 -16.74
CA VAL A 57 8.80 -1.61 -15.68
C VAL A 57 9.54 -1.04 -14.48
N PHE A 58 9.08 0.11 -14.00
CA PHE A 58 9.71 0.84 -12.89
C PHE A 58 8.67 1.38 -11.91
N ASN A 59 9.16 1.94 -10.79
CA ASN A 59 8.30 2.51 -9.77
C ASN A 59 8.35 4.03 -9.85
N GLN A 60 7.18 4.65 -9.91
CA GLN A 60 7.03 6.10 -9.81
C GLN A 60 6.38 6.45 -8.47
N PRO A 61 6.95 7.37 -7.68
CA PRO A 61 6.33 7.81 -6.45
C PRO A 61 5.04 8.57 -6.74
N ALA A 62 3.97 8.18 -6.07
CA ALA A 62 2.70 8.89 -6.04
C ALA A 62 2.34 9.22 -4.59
N TYR A 63 1.52 10.20 -4.41
CA TYR A 63 1.14 10.72 -3.11
C TYR A 63 -0.37 10.67 -2.96
N ASP A 64 -0.83 9.94 -1.95
CA ASP A 64 -2.24 9.90 -1.60
C ASP A 64 -2.51 10.84 -0.43
N VAL A 65 -3.59 11.60 -0.52
CA VAL A 65 -4.10 12.39 0.60
C VAL A 65 -5.00 11.50 1.43
N MET A 66 -4.57 11.26 2.65
CA MET A 66 -5.32 10.49 3.63
C MET A 66 -5.95 11.42 4.65
N MET A 67 -7.03 10.97 5.27
CA MET A 67 -7.74 11.72 6.29
C MET A 67 -8.21 10.81 7.43
N ILE A 68 -8.05 11.27 8.69
CA ILE A 68 -8.69 10.67 9.84
C ILE A 68 -9.84 11.59 10.26
N VAL A 69 -11.07 11.19 9.98
CA VAL A 69 -12.26 12.05 10.12
C VAL A 69 -12.40 12.63 11.52
N ARG A 70 -12.09 11.86 12.57
CA ARG A 70 -12.14 12.29 13.96
C ARG A 70 -11.14 13.39 14.32
N GLU A 71 -10.02 13.43 13.63
CA GLU A 71 -8.93 14.39 13.88
C GLU A 71 -9.11 15.68 13.09
N VAL A 72 -10.04 15.71 12.16
CA VAL A 72 -10.35 16.92 11.39
C VAL A 72 -10.96 17.96 12.31
N ARG A 73 -10.33 19.12 12.36
CA ARG A 73 -10.84 20.33 13.03
C ARG A 73 -11.32 21.32 11.97
N PRO A 74 -12.14 22.33 12.33
CA PRO A 74 -12.53 23.39 11.40
C PRO A 74 -11.30 24.02 10.73
N PHE A 75 -11.30 24.07 9.42
CA PHE A 75 -10.24 24.65 8.58
C PHE A 75 -10.86 25.36 7.37
N ASP A 76 -10.07 26.16 6.67
CA ASP A 76 -10.49 26.80 5.43
C ASP A 76 -10.55 25.78 4.28
N THR A 77 -11.76 25.30 3.99
CA THR A 77 -12.01 24.31 2.93
C THR A 77 -11.69 24.88 1.54
N LEU A 78 -11.85 26.20 1.33
CA LEU A 78 -11.56 26.80 0.04
C LEU A 78 -10.04 26.90 -0.20
N ASP A 79 -9.24 27.22 0.85
CA ASP A 79 -7.78 27.20 0.76
C ASP A 79 -7.27 25.76 0.51
N PHE A 80 -7.85 24.77 1.16
CA PHE A 80 -7.55 23.38 0.89
C PHE A 80 -7.84 23.00 -0.57
N CYS A 81 -9.04 23.30 -1.06
CA CYS A 81 -9.44 23.00 -2.44
C CYS A 81 -8.53 23.66 -3.46
N ARG A 82 -8.15 24.91 -3.25
CA ARG A 82 -7.17 25.62 -4.12
C ARG A 82 -5.79 24.98 -4.08
N THR A 83 -5.36 24.51 -2.91
CA THR A 83 -4.04 23.89 -2.73
C THR A 83 -3.94 22.55 -3.44
N VAL A 84 -5.02 21.76 -3.41
CA VAL A 84 -5.08 20.41 -3.98
C VAL A 84 -5.62 20.41 -5.43
N GLY A 85 -6.08 21.57 -5.93
CA GLY A 85 -6.57 21.70 -7.30
C GLY A 85 -7.95 21.09 -7.55
N ILE A 86 -8.84 21.07 -6.54
CA ILE A 86 -10.22 20.56 -6.65
C ILE A 86 -11.25 21.65 -6.40
N THR A 87 -12.48 21.43 -6.88
CA THR A 87 -13.62 22.31 -6.55
C THR A 87 -14.21 21.95 -5.20
N LYS A 88 -14.96 22.89 -4.59
CA LYS A 88 -15.68 22.61 -3.35
C LYS A 88 -16.71 21.50 -3.51
N GLU A 89 -17.38 21.44 -4.65
CA GLU A 89 -18.35 20.39 -4.97
C GLU A 89 -17.70 19.01 -5.02
N GLN A 90 -16.49 18.91 -5.62
CA GLN A 90 -15.70 17.69 -5.62
C GLN A 90 -15.26 17.29 -4.21
N PHE A 91 -14.87 18.26 -3.38
CA PHE A 91 -14.55 18.03 -1.98
C PHE A 91 -15.75 17.43 -1.22
N ASP A 92 -16.92 18.09 -1.31
CA ASP A 92 -18.13 17.65 -0.62
C ASP A 92 -18.58 16.27 -1.10
N LYS A 93 -18.49 15.99 -2.40
CA LYS A 93 -18.78 14.67 -2.97
C LYS A 93 -17.84 13.60 -2.42
N ARG A 94 -16.52 13.83 -2.42
CA ARG A 94 -15.54 12.88 -1.87
C ARG A 94 -15.77 12.60 -0.39
N MET A 95 -16.12 13.62 0.39
CA MET A 95 -16.48 13.47 1.80
C MET A 95 -17.73 12.61 1.99
N ALA A 96 -18.73 12.78 1.12
CA ALA A 96 -19.94 11.96 1.14
C ALA A 96 -19.68 10.51 0.73
N ASP A 97 -18.94 10.31 -0.37
CA ASP A 97 -18.59 8.98 -0.89
C ASP A 97 -17.75 8.17 0.12
N MET A 98 -16.78 8.82 0.77
CA MET A 98 -15.96 8.20 1.81
C MET A 98 -16.78 7.72 3.01
N LYS A 99 -17.78 8.50 3.44
CA LYS A 99 -18.68 8.14 4.56
C LYS A 99 -19.75 7.13 4.18
N ASN A 100 -19.97 6.91 2.90
CA ASN A 100 -20.98 5.99 2.42
C ASN A 100 -20.49 4.54 2.58
N ARG A 101 -21.07 3.79 3.51
CA ARG A 101 -20.72 2.40 3.79
C ARG A 101 -20.95 1.44 2.63
N ARG A 102 -21.75 1.81 1.63
CA ARG A 102 -21.92 0.99 0.42
C ARG A 102 -20.70 1.10 -0.51
N LEU A 103 -20.13 2.32 -0.62
CA LEU A 103 -18.93 2.58 -1.42
C LEU A 103 -17.64 2.25 -0.64
N ASN A 104 -17.68 2.47 0.69
CA ASN A 104 -16.56 2.20 1.59
C ASN A 104 -16.99 1.32 2.77
N PRO A 105 -17.10 -0.02 2.60
CA PRO A 105 -17.54 -0.93 3.67
C PRO A 105 -16.65 -0.90 4.92
N GLY A 106 -15.38 -0.52 4.75
CA GLY A 106 -14.40 -0.37 5.85
C GLY A 106 -14.33 1.02 6.46
N TYR A 107 -15.30 1.89 6.21
CA TYR A 107 -15.30 3.23 6.78
C TYR A 107 -15.29 3.20 8.31
N SER A 108 -14.33 3.91 8.86
CA SER A 108 -14.25 4.22 10.30
C SER A 108 -13.76 5.67 10.45
N SER A 109 -14.33 6.40 11.39
CA SER A 109 -13.86 7.75 11.72
C SER A 109 -12.51 7.77 12.45
N TYR A 110 -12.06 6.63 12.94
CA TYR A 110 -10.83 6.47 13.72
C TYR A 110 -9.64 5.99 12.91
N THR A 111 -9.89 5.43 11.74
CA THR A 111 -8.84 4.89 10.86
C THR A 111 -8.59 5.82 9.69
N PRO A 112 -7.36 5.82 9.14
CA PRO A 112 -7.04 6.53 7.91
C PRO A 112 -7.97 6.15 6.78
N GLN A 113 -8.52 7.16 6.11
CA GLN A 113 -9.36 7.00 4.92
C GLN A 113 -8.71 7.72 3.75
N THR A 114 -8.74 7.12 2.58
CA THR A 114 -8.23 7.75 1.36
C THR A 114 -9.19 8.86 0.93
N PHE A 115 -8.72 10.10 0.92
CA PHE A 115 -9.49 11.25 0.44
C PHE A 115 -9.25 11.51 -1.05
N MET A 116 -8.00 11.43 -1.50
CA MET A 116 -7.60 11.61 -2.90
C MET A 116 -6.37 10.79 -3.19
N THR A 117 -6.31 10.16 -4.36
CA THR A 117 -5.18 9.36 -4.83
C THR A 117 -4.38 10.11 -5.88
N GLN A 118 -3.13 9.71 -6.05
CA GLN A 118 -2.28 10.09 -7.18
C GLN A 118 -2.06 11.61 -7.33
N LEU A 119 -1.72 12.31 -6.23
CA LEU A 119 -1.25 13.69 -6.35
C LEU A 119 0.03 13.74 -7.20
N SER A 120 0.09 14.74 -8.08
CA SER A 120 1.34 15.06 -8.77
C SER A 120 2.42 15.51 -7.77
N ALA A 121 3.69 15.34 -8.11
CA ALA A 121 4.80 15.82 -7.28
C ALA A 121 4.71 17.33 -7.00
N GLN A 122 4.16 18.11 -7.94
CA GLN A 122 3.97 19.55 -7.81
C GLN A 122 2.87 19.90 -6.80
N ASP A 123 1.72 19.22 -6.87
CA ASP A 123 0.61 19.43 -5.93
C ASP A 123 0.95 18.90 -4.54
N TYR A 124 1.73 17.82 -4.46
CA TYR A 124 2.31 17.32 -3.22
C TYR A 124 3.16 18.40 -2.53
N GLY A 125 4.09 19.04 -3.26
CA GLY A 125 4.93 20.12 -2.70
C GLY A 125 4.10 21.26 -2.12
N ARG A 126 3.08 21.71 -2.86
CA ARG A 126 2.17 22.78 -2.40
C ARG A 126 1.37 22.37 -1.17
N LEU A 127 0.87 21.13 -1.14
CA LEU A 127 0.09 20.63 -0.01
C LEU A 127 0.96 20.43 1.23
N GLN A 128 2.18 19.91 1.06
CA GLN A 128 3.11 19.66 2.15
C GLN A 128 3.47 20.94 2.91
N GLU A 129 3.67 22.06 2.22
CA GLU A 129 3.94 23.36 2.83
C GLU A 129 2.78 23.87 3.72
N LYS A 130 1.54 23.54 3.34
CA LYS A 130 0.33 24.01 4.03
C LYS A 130 -0.35 22.94 4.90
N LEU A 131 0.19 21.74 4.97
CA LEU A 131 -0.47 20.60 5.63
C LEU A 131 -0.77 20.88 7.12
N TYR A 132 0.06 21.68 7.79
CA TYR A 132 -0.16 22.11 9.18
C TYR A 132 -1.46 22.90 9.39
N ARG A 133 -2.04 23.48 8.32
CA ARG A 133 -3.32 24.23 8.34
C ARG A 133 -4.54 23.33 8.21
N PHE A 134 -4.33 22.05 7.83
CA PHE A 134 -5.38 21.09 7.54
C PHE A 134 -5.30 19.91 8.52
N PRO A 135 -5.65 20.12 9.79
CA PRO A 135 -5.56 19.08 10.82
C PRO A 135 -6.47 17.89 10.47
N GLY A 136 -5.95 16.68 10.67
CA GLY A 136 -6.60 15.43 10.31
C GLY A 136 -6.30 14.92 8.90
N PHE A 137 -5.63 15.73 8.07
CA PHE A 137 -5.09 15.30 6.77
C PHE A 137 -3.61 14.97 6.88
N PHE A 138 -3.17 13.96 6.16
CA PHE A 138 -1.76 13.60 6.01
C PHE A 138 -1.53 12.96 4.66
N ILE A 139 -0.26 12.87 4.28
CA ILE A 139 0.13 12.31 2.99
C ILE A 139 0.74 10.94 3.20
N GLN A 140 0.30 9.99 2.40
CA GLN A 140 0.86 8.65 2.32
C GLN A 140 1.57 8.48 0.99
N ASN A 141 2.85 8.17 1.04
CA ASN A 141 3.60 7.83 -0.17
C ASN A 141 3.17 6.45 -0.67
N ARG A 142 2.95 6.37 -1.96
CA ARG A 142 2.65 5.13 -2.68
C ARG A 142 3.62 5.00 -3.85
N MET A 143 3.92 3.79 -4.23
CA MET A 143 4.65 3.50 -5.47
C MET A 143 3.68 3.00 -6.50
N LEU A 144 3.55 3.72 -7.62
CA LEU A 144 2.83 3.27 -8.80
C LEU A 144 3.77 2.50 -9.71
N ARG A 145 3.18 1.57 -10.46
CA ARG A 145 3.89 0.80 -11.46
C ARG A 145 3.77 1.51 -12.80
N GLU A 146 4.89 1.80 -13.41
CA GLU A 146 4.97 2.50 -14.69
C GLU A 146 5.68 1.63 -15.72
N TYR A 147 5.23 1.73 -16.97
CA TYR A 147 5.71 0.97 -18.10
C TYR A 147 6.41 1.90 -19.08
N ALA A 148 7.69 1.63 -19.37
CA ALA A 148 8.49 2.48 -20.26
C ALA A 148 8.07 2.38 -21.73
N TYR A 149 7.41 1.28 -22.09
CA TYR A 149 6.98 1.00 -23.47
C TYR A 149 5.51 0.59 -23.49
N PRO A 150 4.70 1.08 -24.46
CA PRO A 150 3.29 0.73 -24.60
C PRO A 150 3.10 -0.64 -25.29
N VAL A 151 3.91 -1.62 -24.95
CA VAL A 151 3.94 -2.96 -25.54
C VAL A 151 4.18 -4.02 -24.45
N ALA A 152 4.01 -5.29 -24.83
CA ALA A 152 4.22 -6.45 -23.96
C ALA A 152 3.24 -6.56 -22.76
N ALA A 153 2.08 -5.88 -22.83
CA ALA A 153 1.12 -5.84 -21.72
C ALA A 153 0.71 -7.24 -21.23
N ASN A 154 0.42 -8.17 -22.14
CA ASN A 154 0.01 -9.54 -21.81
C ASN A 154 1.14 -10.36 -21.15
N VAL A 155 2.41 -10.03 -21.42
CA VAL A 155 3.57 -10.70 -20.87
C VAL A 155 3.96 -10.10 -19.51
N LEU A 156 4.11 -8.78 -19.47
CA LEU A 156 4.48 -8.06 -18.26
C LEU A 156 3.38 -8.16 -17.20
N GLY A 157 2.14 -8.05 -17.63
CA GLY A 157 0.98 -8.03 -16.74
C GLY A 157 0.82 -6.69 -16.03
N ASN A 158 0.05 -6.69 -14.97
CA ASN A 158 -0.27 -5.53 -14.16
C ASN A 158 -0.35 -5.89 -12.68
N ILE A 159 -0.42 -4.87 -11.84
CA ILE A 159 -0.71 -5.01 -10.41
C ILE A 159 -2.15 -4.57 -10.13
N ARG A 160 -2.75 -5.12 -9.07
CA ARG A 160 -4.05 -4.70 -8.54
C ARG A 160 -4.03 -4.61 -7.02
N GLU A 161 -5.00 -3.92 -6.46
CA GLU A 161 -5.21 -3.97 -5.01
C GLU A 161 -5.62 -5.38 -4.58
N VAL A 162 -5.12 -5.81 -3.43
CA VAL A 162 -5.41 -7.14 -2.87
C VAL A 162 -6.89 -7.29 -2.52
N SER A 163 -7.45 -8.44 -2.85
CA SER A 163 -8.79 -8.83 -2.45
C SER A 163 -8.79 -9.46 -1.04
N PRO A 164 -9.95 -9.56 -0.37
CA PRO A 164 -10.05 -10.31 0.89
C PRO A 164 -9.52 -11.75 0.79
N GLY A 165 -9.73 -12.41 -0.34
CA GLY A 165 -9.22 -13.76 -0.57
C GLY A 165 -7.70 -13.86 -0.72
N ASP A 166 -7.02 -12.79 -1.13
CA ASP A 166 -5.55 -12.75 -1.15
C ASP A 166 -4.99 -12.63 0.26
N ILE A 167 -5.64 -11.81 1.10
CA ILE A 167 -5.27 -11.62 2.52
C ILE A 167 -5.43 -12.91 3.32
N GLU A 168 -6.49 -13.69 3.05
CA GLU A 168 -6.70 -14.98 3.70
C GLU A 168 -5.63 -16.02 3.32
N LYS A 169 -5.09 -15.95 2.10
CA LYS A 169 -4.10 -16.90 1.59
C LYS A 169 -2.67 -16.58 2.02
N ASP A 170 -2.34 -15.30 2.16
CA ASP A 170 -0.99 -14.86 2.50
C ASP A 170 -1.05 -13.72 3.52
N SER A 171 -0.57 -14.01 4.72
CA SER A 171 -0.50 -13.06 5.84
C SER A 171 0.42 -11.84 5.61
N TYR A 172 1.20 -11.85 4.54
CA TYR A 172 1.98 -10.70 4.11
C TYR A 172 1.09 -9.51 3.74
N TYR A 173 -0.09 -9.79 3.16
CA TYR A 173 -0.97 -8.76 2.64
C TYR A 173 -1.89 -8.18 3.71
N THR A 174 -2.04 -6.87 3.63
CA THR A 174 -3.03 -6.11 4.38
C THR A 174 -3.89 -5.31 3.40
N ARG A 175 -5.06 -4.88 3.85
CA ARG A 175 -5.96 -4.09 3.01
C ARG A 175 -5.26 -2.81 2.51
N GLY A 176 -5.38 -2.53 1.21
CA GLY A 176 -4.72 -1.41 0.54
C GLY A 176 -3.36 -1.75 -0.06
N ASP A 177 -2.86 -2.98 0.11
CA ASP A 177 -1.66 -3.46 -0.56
C ASP A 177 -1.93 -3.76 -2.04
N TYR A 178 -0.86 -3.92 -2.80
CA TYR A 178 -0.89 -4.31 -4.20
C TYR A 178 -0.23 -5.66 -4.39
N THR A 179 -0.76 -6.43 -5.34
CA THR A 179 -0.23 -7.73 -5.78
C THR A 179 -0.22 -7.81 -7.30
N GLY A 180 0.65 -8.62 -7.86
CA GLY A 180 0.62 -8.92 -9.29
C GLY A 180 -0.66 -9.65 -9.68
N ASP A 181 -1.36 -9.15 -10.68
CA ASP A 181 -2.63 -9.72 -11.17
C ASP A 181 -2.40 -10.70 -12.30
N LEU A 182 -1.61 -10.32 -13.29
CA LEU A 182 -1.35 -11.09 -14.50
C LEU A 182 0.15 -11.13 -14.83
N GLY A 183 0.52 -11.99 -15.78
CA GLY A 183 1.83 -12.03 -16.41
C GLY A 183 2.99 -12.27 -15.44
N ILE A 184 4.10 -11.62 -15.75
CA ILE A 184 5.34 -11.67 -14.96
C ILE A 184 5.15 -11.06 -13.58
N GLU A 185 4.39 -9.98 -13.47
CA GLU A 185 4.08 -9.34 -12.19
C GLU A 185 3.46 -10.34 -11.19
N ARG A 186 2.55 -11.21 -11.64
CA ARG A 186 1.95 -12.25 -10.82
C ARG A 186 2.90 -13.43 -10.59
N SER A 187 3.54 -13.91 -11.64
CA SER A 187 4.35 -15.13 -11.59
C SER A 187 5.58 -14.97 -10.69
N TYR A 188 6.14 -13.76 -10.64
CA TYR A 188 7.32 -13.41 -9.84
C TYR A 188 7.00 -12.49 -8.65
N GLU A 189 5.74 -12.47 -8.20
CA GLU A 189 5.27 -11.63 -7.09
C GLU A 189 6.19 -11.73 -5.86
N ASN A 190 6.51 -12.94 -5.42
CA ASN A 190 7.34 -13.18 -4.22
C ASN A 190 8.76 -12.60 -4.34
N ILE A 191 9.26 -12.43 -5.56
CA ILE A 191 10.59 -11.87 -5.83
C ILE A 191 10.50 -10.35 -5.94
N LEU A 192 9.43 -9.86 -6.61
CA LEU A 192 9.25 -8.45 -6.90
C LEU A 192 8.75 -7.63 -5.70
N ARG A 193 7.91 -8.19 -4.83
CA ARG A 193 7.21 -7.43 -3.77
C ARG A 193 8.12 -6.92 -2.65
N GLY A 194 9.28 -7.57 -2.39
CA GLY A 194 10.15 -7.25 -1.27
C GLY A 194 9.56 -7.64 0.10
N GLU A 195 10.16 -7.12 1.17
CA GLU A 195 9.73 -7.37 2.55
C GLU A 195 9.36 -6.06 3.23
N LYS A 196 8.20 -6.03 3.90
CA LYS A 196 7.72 -4.85 4.61
C LYS A 196 8.58 -4.57 5.83
N GLY A 197 8.85 -3.30 6.07
CA GLY A 197 9.42 -2.81 7.31
C GLY A 197 8.35 -2.36 8.31
N VAL A 198 8.77 -2.13 9.55
CA VAL A 198 7.91 -1.63 10.62
C VAL A 198 8.64 -0.54 11.37
N GLU A 199 8.07 0.64 11.45
CA GLU A 199 8.50 1.74 12.31
C GLU A 199 7.60 1.79 13.54
N ILE A 200 8.21 1.79 14.74
CA ILE A 200 7.48 1.80 16.00
C ILE A 200 7.51 3.21 16.59
N LEU A 201 6.36 3.84 16.64
CA LEU A 201 6.18 5.19 17.14
C LEU A 201 5.48 5.18 18.51
N LEU A 202 5.95 6.03 19.43
CA LEU A 202 5.30 6.28 20.70
C LEU A 202 4.10 7.21 20.52
N ARG A 203 2.98 6.89 21.18
CA ARG A 203 1.80 7.74 21.27
C ARG A 203 1.55 8.17 22.72
N ASP A 204 1.07 9.39 22.90
CA ASP A 204 0.53 9.82 24.18
C ASP A 204 -0.92 9.31 24.40
N ALA A 205 -1.46 9.53 25.61
CA ALA A 205 -2.84 9.17 25.96
C ALA A 205 -3.92 9.82 25.05
N HIS A 206 -3.55 10.82 24.26
CA HIS A 206 -4.42 11.47 23.28
C HIS A 206 -4.18 10.98 21.84
N GLY A 207 -3.36 9.92 21.66
CA GLY A 207 -3.05 9.34 20.36
C GLY A 207 -2.02 10.11 19.53
N ARG A 208 -1.38 11.16 20.08
CA ARG A 208 -0.41 11.97 19.35
C ARG A 208 0.96 11.30 19.36
N VAL A 209 1.60 11.25 18.19
CA VAL A 209 2.96 10.72 18.04
C VAL A 209 3.95 11.64 18.78
N LYS A 210 4.75 11.06 19.67
CA LYS A 210 5.80 11.75 20.43
C LYS A 210 7.20 11.55 19.88
N GLY A 211 7.41 10.49 19.11
CA GLY A 211 8.70 10.16 18.55
C GLY A 211 8.81 8.66 18.25
N ARG A 212 10.00 8.22 17.88
CA ARG A 212 10.30 6.80 17.69
C ARG A 212 10.48 6.12 19.05
N TYR A 213 10.04 4.87 19.13
CA TYR A 213 10.29 4.06 20.31
C TYR A 213 11.78 3.70 20.41
N GLU A 214 12.40 3.98 21.56
CA GLU A 214 13.82 3.76 21.83
C GLU A 214 14.74 4.17 20.65
N ASP A 215 14.53 5.38 20.12
CA ASP A 215 15.27 5.94 18.99
C ASP A 215 15.29 5.06 17.73
N GLY A 216 14.29 4.18 17.59
CA GLY A 216 14.15 3.29 16.44
C GLY A 216 14.91 1.97 16.54
N ARG A 217 15.39 1.59 17.73
CA ARG A 217 16.14 0.35 17.96
C ARG A 217 15.38 -0.92 17.54
N TYR A 218 14.07 -0.88 17.62
CA TYR A 218 13.19 -1.98 17.26
C TYR A 218 12.52 -1.81 15.88
N ASP A 219 12.90 -0.78 15.15
CA ASP A 219 12.43 -0.60 13.79
C ASP A 219 13.02 -1.67 12.88
N VAL A 220 12.22 -2.18 11.97
CA VAL A 220 12.63 -3.10 10.92
C VAL A 220 12.60 -2.35 9.61
N ALA A 221 13.76 -2.19 8.97
CA ALA A 221 13.83 -1.54 7.66
C ALA A 221 13.18 -2.42 6.57
N PRO A 222 12.46 -1.81 5.61
CA PRO A 222 11.92 -2.55 4.48
C PRO A 222 13.06 -3.05 3.58
N VAL A 223 12.89 -4.26 3.01
CA VAL A 223 13.82 -4.82 2.03
C VAL A 223 13.19 -4.73 0.65
N SER A 224 13.82 -3.99 -0.26
CA SER A 224 13.32 -3.83 -1.64
C SER A 224 13.25 -5.17 -2.37
N GLY A 225 12.27 -5.32 -3.25
CA GLY A 225 12.15 -6.46 -4.14
C GLY A 225 13.36 -6.57 -5.06
N LYS A 226 13.63 -7.79 -5.53
CA LYS A 226 14.73 -8.07 -6.46
C LYS A 226 14.31 -7.69 -7.88
N ASN A 227 15.25 -7.15 -8.64
CA ASN A 227 15.05 -6.85 -10.06
C ASN A 227 15.02 -8.14 -10.88
N LEU A 228 14.26 -8.12 -11.96
CA LEU A 228 14.20 -9.21 -12.94
C LEU A 228 14.82 -8.77 -14.27
N ASN A 229 15.67 -9.64 -14.82
CA ASN A 229 16.14 -9.54 -16.20
C ASN A 229 15.43 -10.62 -17.01
N LEU A 230 14.65 -10.21 -17.98
CA LEU A 230 13.90 -11.11 -18.85
C LEU A 230 14.75 -11.52 -20.04
N SER A 231 14.43 -12.66 -20.64
CA SER A 231 14.94 -13.05 -21.95
C SER A 231 14.27 -12.29 -23.11
N LEU A 232 13.18 -11.57 -22.83
CA LEU A 232 12.42 -10.80 -23.80
C LEU A 232 13.27 -9.67 -24.40
N ASP A 233 13.21 -9.51 -25.72
CA ASP A 233 13.73 -8.36 -26.45
C ASP A 233 12.58 -7.41 -26.76
N ILE A 234 12.60 -6.22 -26.16
CA ILE A 234 11.47 -5.28 -26.27
C ILE A 234 11.30 -4.73 -27.68
N GLU A 235 12.37 -4.61 -28.47
CA GLU A 235 12.28 -4.12 -29.85
C GLU A 235 11.65 -5.19 -30.75
N LEU A 236 12.05 -6.46 -30.58
CA LEU A 236 11.45 -7.58 -31.28
C LEU A 236 9.97 -7.76 -30.90
N GLN A 237 9.65 -7.61 -29.61
CA GLN A 237 8.27 -7.62 -29.11
C GLN A 237 7.42 -6.53 -29.76
N ALA A 238 7.90 -5.28 -29.78
CA ALA A 238 7.23 -4.16 -30.39
C ALA A 238 7.03 -4.35 -31.90
N TYR A 239 8.01 -4.91 -32.58
CA TYR A 239 7.90 -5.24 -33.99
C TYR A 239 6.84 -6.32 -34.23
N GLY A 240 6.82 -7.36 -33.42
CA GLY A 240 5.80 -8.41 -33.51
C GLY A 240 4.39 -7.89 -33.27
N GLU A 241 4.19 -7.03 -32.27
CA GLU A 241 2.89 -6.39 -32.00
C GLU A 241 2.45 -5.50 -33.17
N LYS A 242 3.36 -4.75 -33.78
CA LYS A 242 3.08 -3.96 -34.98
C LYS A 242 2.64 -4.84 -36.17
N LEU A 243 3.26 -6.01 -36.36
CA LEU A 243 2.85 -6.96 -37.43
C LEU A 243 1.46 -7.55 -37.18
N MET A 244 1.04 -7.63 -35.92
CA MET A 244 -0.25 -8.19 -35.49
C MET A 244 -1.37 -7.15 -35.43
N GLN A 245 -1.12 -5.89 -35.74
CA GLN A 245 -2.17 -4.86 -35.78
C GLN A 245 -3.32 -5.29 -36.70
N ASN A 246 -4.55 -5.16 -36.20
CA ASN A 246 -5.79 -5.56 -36.91
C ASN A 246 -5.89 -7.06 -37.23
N LYS A 247 -5.14 -7.92 -36.54
CA LYS A 247 -5.18 -9.39 -36.71
C LYS A 247 -5.47 -10.02 -35.35
N ILE A 248 -5.99 -11.23 -35.38
CA ILE A 248 -6.18 -12.07 -34.17
C ILE A 248 -5.21 -13.25 -34.29
N GLY A 249 -4.40 -13.45 -33.26
CA GLY A 249 -3.43 -14.55 -33.22
C GLY A 249 -2.27 -14.28 -32.28
N ALA A 250 -1.23 -15.09 -32.41
CA ALA A 250 -0.03 -14.98 -31.59
C ALA A 250 1.25 -15.19 -32.40
N ILE A 251 2.34 -14.56 -31.95
CA ILE A 251 3.71 -14.80 -32.44
C ILE A 251 4.57 -15.15 -31.23
N VAL A 252 5.32 -16.23 -31.31
CA VAL A 252 6.32 -16.60 -30.32
C VAL A 252 7.67 -16.80 -31.03
N ALA A 253 8.68 -16.06 -30.57
CA ALA A 253 10.05 -16.21 -31.01
C ALA A 253 10.88 -16.84 -29.90
N ILE A 254 11.53 -17.97 -30.19
CA ILE A 254 12.32 -18.73 -29.21
C ILE A 254 13.74 -18.91 -29.79
N GLU A 255 14.75 -18.70 -28.97
CA GLU A 255 16.13 -19.02 -29.33
C GLU A 255 16.37 -20.53 -29.18
N PRO A 256 16.65 -21.27 -30.26
CA PRO A 256 16.70 -22.73 -30.21
C PRO A 256 17.82 -23.29 -29.33
N SER A 257 18.91 -22.53 -29.17
CA SER A 257 20.10 -22.96 -28.44
C SER A 257 19.93 -22.92 -26.93
N THR A 258 19.12 -21.95 -26.42
CA THR A 258 18.96 -21.69 -24.99
C THR A 258 17.53 -21.97 -24.51
N GLY A 259 16.56 -21.99 -25.41
CA GLY A 259 15.13 -22.06 -25.08
C GLY A 259 14.56 -20.74 -24.60
N GLU A 260 15.31 -19.65 -24.65
CA GLU A 260 14.85 -18.32 -24.22
C GLU A 260 13.75 -17.78 -25.13
N ILE A 261 12.71 -17.24 -24.54
CA ILE A 261 11.63 -16.56 -25.25
C ILE A 261 12.04 -15.12 -25.50
N LEU A 262 12.27 -14.80 -26.78
CA LEU A 262 12.70 -13.46 -27.21
C LEU A 262 11.52 -12.52 -27.43
N ALA A 263 10.39 -13.05 -27.90
CA ALA A 263 9.15 -12.31 -28.03
C ALA A 263 7.96 -13.25 -27.83
N MET A 264 6.92 -12.73 -27.21
CA MET A 264 5.63 -13.43 -27.03
C MET A 264 4.49 -12.42 -27.24
N VAL A 265 3.96 -12.39 -28.45
CA VAL A 265 2.91 -11.46 -28.86
C VAL A 265 1.58 -12.17 -28.88
N SER A 266 0.58 -11.54 -28.30
CA SER A 266 -0.82 -11.96 -28.39
C SER A 266 -1.66 -10.76 -28.85
N SER A 267 -2.50 -10.95 -29.86
CA SER A 267 -3.36 -9.88 -30.39
C SER A 267 -4.82 -10.32 -30.33
N PRO A 268 -5.73 -9.43 -29.84
CA PRO A 268 -5.53 -8.01 -29.54
C PRO A 268 -4.68 -7.78 -28.29
N THR A 269 -3.89 -6.72 -28.30
CA THR A 269 -3.11 -6.22 -27.17
C THR A 269 -3.66 -4.89 -26.67
N TYR A 270 -3.18 -4.42 -25.54
CA TYR A 270 -3.53 -3.13 -24.95
C TYR A 270 -2.26 -2.41 -24.47
N ASP A 271 -2.38 -1.13 -24.19
CA ASP A 271 -1.29 -0.36 -23.58
C ASP A 271 -1.28 -0.62 -22.06
N PRO A 272 -0.19 -1.19 -21.50
CA PRO A 272 -0.11 -1.47 -20.06
C PRO A 272 -0.17 -0.21 -19.18
N SER A 273 0.14 0.97 -19.72
CA SER A 273 0.05 2.24 -19.00
C SER A 273 -1.39 2.74 -18.78
N MET A 274 -2.38 2.10 -19.41
CA MET A 274 -3.81 2.46 -19.30
C MET A 274 -4.49 1.79 -18.07
N LEU A 275 -3.80 0.92 -17.37
CA LEU A 275 -4.30 0.21 -16.19
C LEU A 275 -3.82 0.90 -14.91
#